data_abd68c9cc0eed4103f214b9fd07540b9
#
_entry.id   abd68c9cc0eed4103f214b9fd07540b9
#
_cell.length_a   1.000
_cell.length_b   1.000
_cell.length_c   1.000
_cell.angle_alpha   90.00
_cell.angle_beta   90.00
_cell.angle_gamma   90.00
#
_symmetry.space_group_name_H-M   'P 1'
#
loop_
_entity.id
_entity.type
_entity.pdbx_description
1 polymer ?
#
loop_
_entity_poly.entity_id
_entity_poly.type
_entity_poly.pdbx_seq_one_letter_code
_entity_poly.pdbx_strand_id
1 'polypeptide(L)'
;MLDMNRIRKEPREVERLLANKGCIVNFDETLALDAKKRALATEGDALKAKRNQLSAQVPRMKKNGEDTTALFEEVRQIGDQIKALDDEAEAIGKQITDFVAGLPNLPDPDVLPGGKENNKVLHQWGEKPVFDFEPKDHVQLAESLHLVDYPRGAKLGGSGKWVYTGDGARLEWALINYFIDTHLKDGWQFMLVPHILNYEAGYCAGQFPKFEDSVFWVGEREGRRDQIILPTAETALVNLHRGEILSEDELPKKYFAYTPCYRQEAGSYRSEERGMIRGNQFNKVEMV
;
A
#
# COMPACT_ATOMS: atom_id res chain seq x y z
N MET A 1 -4.40 -5.17 2.96
CA MET A 1 -5.60 -5.06 3.83
C MET A 1 -5.99 -6.44 4.31
N LEU A 2 -6.42 -6.59 5.57
CA LEU A 2 -6.86 -7.88 6.12
C LEU A 2 -8.14 -8.36 5.44
N ASP A 3 -8.26 -9.70 5.25
CA ASP A 3 -9.46 -10.30 4.67
C ASP A 3 -10.60 -10.35 5.70
N MET A 4 -11.74 -9.71 5.39
CA MET A 4 -12.94 -9.74 6.21
C MET A 4 -13.50 -11.16 6.40
N ASN A 5 -13.29 -12.09 5.47
CA ASN A 5 -13.71 -13.48 5.66
C ASN A 5 -12.93 -14.13 6.81
N ARG A 6 -11.63 -13.86 6.90
CA ARG A 6 -10.82 -14.35 8.01
C ARG A 6 -11.24 -13.73 9.34
N ILE A 7 -11.50 -12.40 9.35
CA ILE A 7 -11.98 -11.71 10.55
C ILE A 7 -13.33 -12.28 11.04
N ARG A 8 -14.27 -12.55 10.13
CA ARG A 8 -15.56 -13.18 10.48
C ARG A 8 -15.38 -14.56 11.08
N LYS A 9 -14.48 -15.34 10.52
CA LYS A 9 -14.30 -16.74 10.87
C LYS A 9 -13.55 -16.93 12.20
N GLU A 10 -12.54 -16.12 12.42
CA GLU A 10 -11.58 -16.27 13.52
C GLU A 10 -11.24 -14.92 14.18
N PRO A 11 -12.23 -14.10 14.64
CA PRO A 11 -11.96 -12.73 15.09
C PRO A 11 -10.96 -12.68 16.25
N ARG A 12 -11.08 -13.56 17.22
CA ARG A 12 -10.21 -13.58 18.42
C ARG A 12 -8.78 -14.00 18.10
N GLU A 13 -8.59 -14.88 17.13
CA GLU A 13 -7.27 -15.26 16.66
C GLU A 13 -6.61 -14.10 15.88
N VAL A 14 -7.35 -13.38 15.04
CA VAL A 14 -6.87 -12.19 14.35
C VAL A 14 -6.48 -11.10 15.35
N GLU A 15 -7.29 -10.85 16.38
CA GLU A 15 -6.98 -9.91 17.48
C GLU A 15 -5.69 -10.31 18.20
N ARG A 16 -5.54 -11.57 18.53
CA ARG A 16 -4.34 -12.11 19.19
C ARG A 16 -3.08 -11.91 18.34
N LEU A 17 -3.16 -12.18 17.03
CA LEU A 17 -2.04 -12.01 16.10
C LEU A 17 -1.67 -10.53 15.93
N LEU A 18 -2.65 -9.64 15.88
CA LEU A 18 -2.41 -8.20 15.83
C LEU A 18 -1.76 -7.69 17.13
N ALA A 19 -2.19 -8.22 18.28
CA ALA A 19 -1.60 -7.89 19.57
C ALA A 19 -0.10 -8.28 19.63
N ASN A 20 0.33 -9.36 18.97
CA ASN A 20 1.75 -9.73 18.84
C ASN A 20 2.58 -8.66 18.11
N LYS A 21 1.94 -7.83 17.29
CA LYS A 21 2.56 -6.66 16.61
C LYS A 21 2.33 -5.34 17.35
N GLY A 22 1.84 -5.38 18.59
CA GLY A 22 1.52 -4.20 19.39
C GLY A 22 0.24 -3.48 18.95
N CYS A 23 -0.57 -4.07 18.06
CA CYS A 23 -1.84 -3.51 17.60
C CYS A 23 -3.00 -4.15 18.37
N ILE A 24 -3.54 -3.43 19.35
CA ILE A 24 -4.66 -3.90 20.18
C ILE A 24 -5.96 -3.43 19.54
N VAL A 25 -6.77 -4.37 19.08
CA VAL A 25 -8.07 -4.10 18.43
C VAL A 25 -9.14 -5.05 18.97
N ASN A 26 -10.43 -4.66 18.79
CA ASN A 26 -11.59 -5.51 18.98
C ASN A 26 -12.48 -5.40 17.74
N PHE A 27 -12.91 -6.54 17.20
CA PHE A 27 -13.69 -6.58 15.96
C PHE A 27 -15.21 -6.64 16.20
N ASP A 28 -15.72 -6.58 17.45
CA ASP A 28 -17.14 -6.75 17.72
C ASP A 28 -18.00 -5.72 16.98
N GLU A 29 -17.59 -4.43 17.00
CA GLU A 29 -18.28 -3.37 16.27
C GLU A 29 -18.19 -3.55 14.75
N THR A 30 -16.99 -3.88 14.24
CA THR A 30 -16.78 -4.14 12.80
C THR A 30 -17.63 -5.30 12.31
N LEU A 31 -17.74 -6.36 13.10
CA LEU A 31 -18.57 -7.53 12.78
C LEU A 31 -20.06 -7.20 12.83
N ALA A 32 -20.50 -6.35 13.76
CA ALA A 32 -21.87 -5.86 13.81
C ALA A 32 -22.20 -5.02 12.56
N LEU A 33 -21.31 -4.11 12.15
CA LEU A 33 -21.44 -3.34 10.91
C LEU A 33 -21.48 -4.23 9.68
N ASP A 34 -20.61 -5.23 9.61
CA ASP A 34 -20.60 -6.19 8.49
C ASP A 34 -21.90 -7.03 8.43
N ALA A 35 -22.44 -7.45 9.58
CA ALA A 35 -23.72 -8.15 9.63
C ALA A 35 -24.87 -7.25 9.14
N LYS A 36 -24.88 -5.97 9.56
CA LYS A 36 -25.86 -4.98 9.10
C LYS A 36 -25.76 -4.76 7.59
N LYS A 37 -24.56 -4.56 7.06
CA LYS A 37 -24.33 -4.41 5.61
C LYS A 37 -24.90 -5.58 4.82
N ARG A 38 -24.66 -6.81 5.27
CA ARG A 38 -25.17 -8.02 4.60
C ARG A 38 -26.70 -8.13 4.67
N ALA A 39 -27.30 -7.72 5.79
CA ALA A 39 -28.76 -7.68 5.92
C ALA A 39 -29.38 -6.67 4.95
N LEU A 40 -28.83 -5.44 4.85
CA LEU A 40 -29.26 -4.42 3.90
C LEU A 40 -29.13 -4.91 2.44
N ALA A 41 -28.05 -5.58 2.10
CA ALA A 41 -27.86 -6.16 0.76
C ALA A 41 -28.94 -7.22 0.45
N THR A 42 -29.24 -8.11 1.41
CA THR A 42 -30.28 -9.15 1.25
C THR A 42 -31.66 -8.54 1.05
N GLU A 43 -32.00 -7.50 1.83
CA GLU A 43 -33.26 -6.76 1.70
C GLU A 43 -33.33 -6.03 0.34
N GLY A 44 -32.24 -5.35 -0.05
CA GLY A 44 -32.13 -4.69 -1.35
C GLY A 44 -32.34 -5.66 -2.52
N ASP A 45 -31.75 -6.85 -2.45
CA ASP A 45 -31.90 -7.88 -3.49
C ASP A 45 -33.35 -8.40 -3.57
N ALA A 46 -34.03 -8.57 -2.43
CA ALA A 46 -35.45 -8.93 -2.40
C ALA A 46 -36.33 -7.84 -3.05
N LEU A 47 -36.05 -6.56 -2.76
CA LEU A 47 -36.76 -5.43 -3.39
C LEU A 47 -36.46 -5.32 -4.88
N LYS A 48 -35.20 -5.56 -5.31
CA LYS A 48 -34.81 -5.60 -6.74
C LYS A 48 -35.60 -6.70 -7.48
N ALA A 49 -35.72 -7.88 -6.87
CA ALA A 49 -36.54 -8.98 -7.42
C ALA A 49 -38.02 -8.59 -7.54
N LYS A 50 -38.61 -8.00 -6.47
CA LYS A 50 -40.00 -7.52 -6.49
C LYS A 50 -40.20 -6.46 -7.57
N ARG A 51 -39.34 -5.47 -7.67
CA ARG A 51 -39.38 -4.42 -8.70
C ARG A 51 -39.36 -5.02 -10.12
N ASN A 52 -38.50 -6.00 -10.36
CA ASN A 52 -38.43 -6.66 -11.66
C ASN A 52 -39.73 -7.42 -11.97
N GLN A 53 -40.33 -8.12 -11.01
CA GLN A 53 -41.63 -8.80 -11.19
C GLN A 53 -42.76 -7.82 -11.52
N LEU A 54 -42.86 -6.69 -10.81
CA LEU A 54 -43.85 -5.66 -11.06
C LEU A 54 -43.63 -5.02 -12.45
N SER A 55 -42.39 -4.69 -12.78
CA SER A 55 -42.04 -4.11 -14.09
C SER A 55 -42.39 -5.03 -15.27
N ALA A 56 -42.25 -6.36 -15.08
CA ALA A 56 -42.64 -7.34 -16.09
C ALA A 56 -44.14 -7.42 -16.37
N GLN A 57 -44.99 -6.91 -15.44
CA GLN A 57 -46.46 -6.86 -15.64
C GLN A 57 -46.90 -5.68 -16.51
N VAL A 58 -46.11 -4.59 -16.56
CA VAL A 58 -46.46 -3.36 -17.29
C VAL A 58 -46.84 -3.59 -18.77
N PRO A 59 -46.06 -4.36 -19.56
CA PRO A 59 -46.39 -4.61 -20.97
C PRO A 59 -47.75 -5.32 -21.15
N ARG A 60 -48.05 -6.28 -20.24
CA ARG A 60 -49.29 -7.04 -20.28
C ARG A 60 -50.50 -6.16 -19.95
N MET A 61 -50.41 -5.36 -18.86
CA MET A 61 -51.46 -4.45 -18.46
C MET A 61 -51.77 -3.39 -19.57
N LYS A 62 -50.69 -2.81 -20.14
CA LYS A 62 -50.84 -1.87 -21.28
C LYS A 62 -51.54 -2.52 -22.47
N LYS A 63 -51.21 -3.76 -22.80
CA LYS A 63 -51.85 -4.48 -23.92
C LYS A 63 -53.34 -4.75 -23.64
N ASN A 64 -53.70 -4.91 -22.38
CA ASN A 64 -55.11 -5.13 -21.94
C ASN A 64 -55.89 -3.80 -21.79
N GLY A 65 -55.28 -2.63 -21.93
CA GLY A 65 -55.89 -1.33 -21.70
C GLY A 65 -56.08 -0.98 -20.21
N GLU A 66 -55.40 -1.67 -19.32
CA GLU A 66 -55.47 -1.46 -17.86
C GLU A 66 -54.66 -0.23 -17.45
N ASP A 67 -55.12 0.50 -16.42
CA ASP A 67 -54.37 1.62 -15.85
C ASP A 67 -53.11 1.10 -15.10
N THR A 68 -51.96 1.62 -15.52
CA THR A 68 -50.64 1.27 -14.94
C THR A 68 -50.10 2.31 -13.97
N THR A 69 -50.84 3.36 -13.64
CA THR A 69 -50.38 4.49 -12.82
C THR A 69 -49.96 4.05 -11.45
N ALA A 70 -50.81 3.26 -10.76
CA ALA A 70 -50.48 2.73 -9.44
C ALA A 70 -49.28 1.81 -9.41
N LEU A 71 -49.13 1.00 -10.47
CA LEU A 71 -47.95 0.11 -10.61
C LEU A 71 -46.66 0.88 -10.80
N PHE A 72 -46.67 1.94 -11.62
CA PHE A 72 -45.49 2.79 -11.77
C PHE A 72 -45.11 3.50 -10.47
N GLU A 73 -46.10 3.96 -9.69
CA GLU A 73 -45.81 4.58 -8.40
C GLU A 73 -45.22 3.59 -7.41
N GLU A 74 -45.72 2.33 -7.35
CA GLU A 74 -45.11 1.29 -6.53
C GLU A 74 -43.70 0.96 -6.96
N VAL A 75 -43.43 0.82 -8.25
CA VAL A 75 -42.08 0.58 -8.80
C VAL A 75 -41.14 1.73 -8.45
N ARG A 76 -41.60 2.98 -8.50
CA ARG A 76 -40.81 4.16 -8.11
C ARG A 76 -40.47 4.13 -6.64
N GLN A 77 -41.46 3.90 -5.75
CA GLN A 77 -41.24 3.81 -4.30
C GLN A 77 -40.25 2.69 -3.93
N ILE A 78 -40.37 1.52 -4.58
CA ILE A 78 -39.39 0.44 -4.40
C ILE A 78 -38.00 0.87 -4.89
N GLY A 79 -37.89 1.62 -5.98
CA GLY A 79 -36.66 2.19 -6.47
C GLY A 79 -35.98 3.12 -5.46
N ASP A 80 -36.75 4.00 -4.82
CA ASP A 80 -36.27 4.91 -3.79
C ASP A 80 -35.80 4.14 -2.52
N GLN A 81 -36.54 3.09 -2.11
CA GLN A 81 -36.13 2.21 -1.01
C GLN A 81 -34.82 1.48 -1.32
N ILE A 82 -34.66 0.90 -2.51
CA ILE A 82 -33.43 0.23 -2.93
C ILE A 82 -32.25 1.20 -2.84
N LYS A 83 -32.42 2.43 -3.32
CA LYS A 83 -31.37 3.43 -3.29
C LYS A 83 -30.97 3.76 -1.84
N ALA A 84 -31.91 3.95 -0.95
CA ALA A 84 -31.62 4.23 0.46
C ALA A 84 -30.84 3.09 1.13
N LEU A 85 -31.20 1.82 0.86
CA LEU A 85 -30.49 0.65 1.36
C LEU A 85 -29.08 0.51 0.76
N ASP A 86 -28.93 0.74 -0.54
CA ASP A 86 -27.64 0.69 -1.22
C ASP A 86 -26.72 1.81 -0.70
N ASP A 87 -27.21 3.05 -0.53
CA ASP A 87 -26.44 4.18 0.03
C ASP A 87 -25.98 3.89 1.49
N GLU A 88 -26.85 3.32 2.33
CA GLU A 88 -26.50 2.94 3.69
C GLU A 88 -25.48 1.79 3.72
N ALA A 89 -25.65 0.77 2.87
CA ALA A 89 -24.71 -0.35 2.76
C ALA A 89 -23.32 0.11 2.25
N GLU A 90 -23.28 1.08 1.34
CA GLU A 90 -22.04 1.69 0.85
C GLU A 90 -21.32 2.46 1.96
N ALA A 91 -22.06 3.29 2.71
CA ALA A 91 -21.49 4.04 3.84
C ALA A 91 -20.89 3.13 4.90
N ILE A 92 -21.59 2.04 5.27
CA ILE A 92 -21.08 1.03 6.20
C ILE A 92 -19.86 0.32 5.59
N GLY A 93 -19.93 -0.03 4.32
CA GLY A 93 -18.80 -0.65 3.59
C GLY A 93 -17.54 0.20 3.63
N LYS A 94 -17.69 1.52 3.45
CA LYS A 94 -16.58 2.47 3.56
C LYS A 94 -16.01 2.50 4.98
N GLN A 95 -16.84 2.56 6.02
CA GLN A 95 -16.37 2.55 7.42
C GLN A 95 -15.54 1.29 7.74
N ILE A 96 -16.02 0.11 7.31
CA ILE A 96 -15.28 -1.15 7.50
C ILE A 96 -13.96 -1.12 6.75
N THR A 97 -13.96 -0.66 5.50
CA THR A 97 -12.77 -0.60 4.66
C THR A 97 -11.73 0.34 5.25
N ASP A 98 -12.13 1.55 5.65
CA ASP A 98 -11.23 2.55 6.23
C ASP A 98 -10.59 2.03 7.54
N PHE A 99 -11.37 1.37 8.39
CA PHE A 99 -10.86 0.77 9.62
C PHE A 99 -9.84 -0.35 9.32
N VAL A 100 -10.20 -1.30 8.46
CA VAL A 100 -9.36 -2.47 8.17
C VAL A 100 -8.12 -2.10 7.38
N ALA A 101 -8.18 -1.06 6.53
CA ALA A 101 -7.02 -0.55 5.78
C ALA A 101 -5.93 0.04 6.69
N GLY A 102 -6.32 0.59 7.85
CA GLY A 102 -5.37 1.09 8.85
C GLY A 102 -4.65 0.01 9.65
N LEU A 103 -5.09 -1.25 9.60
CA LEU A 103 -4.52 -2.33 10.38
C LEU A 103 -3.26 -2.91 9.72
N PRO A 104 -2.25 -3.35 10.51
CA PRO A 104 -1.09 -4.04 9.98
C PRO A 104 -1.44 -5.45 9.47
N ASN A 105 -0.57 -6.02 8.63
CA ASN A 105 -0.65 -7.42 8.24
C ASN A 105 -0.43 -8.32 9.46
N LEU A 106 -1.03 -9.52 9.44
CA LEU A 106 -0.81 -10.52 10.49
C LEU A 106 0.62 -11.05 10.40
N PRO A 107 1.29 -11.28 11.54
CA PRO A 107 2.58 -11.97 11.56
C PRO A 107 2.41 -13.45 11.25
N ASP A 108 3.45 -14.05 10.69
CA ASP A 108 3.52 -15.50 10.57
C ASP A 108 3.71 -16.14 11.96
N PRO A 109 3.33 -17.43 12.13
CA PRO A 109 3.34 -18.11 13.45
C PRO A 109 4.71 -18.20 14.11
N ASP A 110 5.79 -18.18 13.33
CA ASP A 110 7.18 -18.27 13.79
C ASP A 110 7.83 -16.93 14.13
N VAL A 111 7.11 -15.81 13.87
CA VAL A 111 7.57 -14.47 14.26
C VAL A 111 7.33 -14.24 15.74
N LEU A 112 8.41 -14.00 16.46
CA LEU A 112 8.34 -13.71 17.90
C LEU A 112 7.74 -12.32 18.15
N PRO A 113 6.82 -12.21 19.14
CA PRO A 113 6.28 -10.90 19.53
C PRO A 113 7.34 -10.08 20.28
N GLY A 114 7.21 -8.74 20.21
CA GLY A 114 8.08 -7.80 20.91
C GLY A 114 8.99 -7.00 19.98
N GLY A 115 10.05 -6.42 20.55
CA GLY A 115 10.99 -5.55 19.85
C GLY A 115 12.24 -6.28 19.34
N LYS A 116 13.28 -5.49 19.04
CA LYS A 116 14.55 -5.97 18.47
C LYS A 116 15.25 -7.03 19.33
N GLU A 117 15.03 -6.97 20.64
CA GLU A 117 15.59 -7.90 21.64
C GLU A 117 15.12 -9.35 21.43
N ASN A 118 13.97 -9.52 20.78
CA ASN A 118 13.40 -10.82 20.47
C ASN A 118 13.78 -11.34 19.08
N ASN A 119 14.63 -10.62 18.34
CA ASN A 119 15.10 -11.09 17.05
C ASN A 119 15.86 -12.40 17.18
N LYS A 120 15.51 -13.40 16.37
CA LYS A 120 16.19 -14.70 16.30
C LYS A 120 17.08 -14.75 15.07
N VAL A 121 18.36 -15.02 15.28
CA VAL A 121 19.28 -15.32 14.17
C VAL A 121 18.93 -16.69 13.61
N LEU A 122 18.44 -16.74 12.39
CA LEU A 122 18.05 -17.99 11.71
C LEU A 122 19.25 -18.68 11.06
N HIS A 123 20.17 -17.91 10.50
CA HIS A 123 21.34 -18.40 9.81
C HIS A 123 22.51 -17.42 9.93
N GLN A 124 23.72 -17.96 10.04
CA GLN A 124 24.97 -17.21 9.98
C GLN A 124 25.88 -17.86 8.96
N TRP A 125 26.47 -17.06 8.07
CA TRP A 125 27.43 -17.50 7.09
C TRP A 125 28.72 -16.71 7.19
N GLY A 126 29.86 -17.43 7.07
CA GLY A 126 31.18 -16.87 7.17
C GLY A 126 31.59 -16.57 8.62
N GLU A 127 32.82 -16.11 8.76
CA GLU A 127 33.41 -15.72 10.03
C GLU A 127 33.62 -14.21 10.06
N LYS A 128 33.42 -13.59 11.24
CA LYS A 128 33.69 -12.17 11.44
C LYS A 128 35.22 -11.96 11.36
N PRO A 129 35.71 -11.11 10.44
CA PRO A 129 37.14 -10.85 10.34
C PRO A 129 37.67 -10.19 11.62
N VAL A 130 38.86 -10.59 12.01
CA VAL A 130 39.63 -9.97 13.11
C VAL A 130 40.65 -9.05 12.44
N PHE A 131 40.59 -7.76 12.77
CA PHE A 131 41.53 -6.76 12.27
C PHE A 131 42.63 -6.54 13.32
N ASP A 132 43.87 -6.32 12.88
CA ASP A 132 45.01 -5.91 13.69
C ASP A 132 45.13 -4.37 13.79
N PHE A 133 44.15 -3.65 13.27
CA PHE A 133 43.99 -2.20 13.32
C PHE A 133 42.57 -1.83 13.73
N GLU A 134 42.36 -0.60 14.16
CA GLU A 134 41.03 -0.08 14.45
C GLU A 134 40.27 0.25 13.13
N PRO A 135 39.18 -0.47 12.81
CA PRO A 135 38.48 -0.26 11.57
C PRO A 135 37.70 1.07 11.61
N LYS A 136 37.77 1.82 10.52
CA LYS A 136 36.97 3.05 10.33
C LYS A 136 35.54 2.70 9.97
N ASP A 137 34.60 3.49 10.47
CA ASP A 137 33.19 3.41 10.05
C ASP A 137 32.98 3.97 8.61
N HIS A 138 31.78 3.76 8.05
CA HIS A 138 31.45 4.18 6.70
C HIS A 138 31.53 5.69 6.50
N VAL A 139 31.25 6.51 7.51
CA VAL A 139 31.33 7.99 7.43
C VAL A 139 32.80 8.40 7.34
N GLN A 140 33.65 7.86 8.21
CA GLN A 140 35.09 8.12 8.21
C GLN A 140 35.76 7.69 6.90
N LEU A 141 35.34 6.54 6.34
CA LEU A 141 35.83 6.08 5.04
C LEU A 141 35.38 6.99 3.90
N ALA A 142 34.07 7.33 3.86
CA ALA A 142 33.51 8.18 2.83
C ALA A 142 34.14 9.57 2.81
N GLU A 143 34.41 10.15 3.99
CA GLU A 143 35.08 11.45 4.12
C GLU A 143 36.57 11.36 3.75
N SER A 144 37.30 10.41 4.31
CA SER A 144 38.75 10.27 4.09
C SER A 144 39.10 9.95 2.64
N LEU A 145 38.22 9.27 1.92
CA LEU A 145 38.34 8.93 0.50
C LEU A 145 37.63 9.93 -0.43
N HIS A 146 37.05 10.97 0.11
CA HIS A 146 36.34 12.01 -0.65
C HIS A 146 35.19 11.45 -1.53
N LEU A 147 34.49 10.40 -1.06
CA LEU A 147 33.41 9.76 -1.80
C LEU A 147 32.08 10.46 -1.60
N VAL A 148 31.89 11.10 -0.43
CA VAL A 148 30.63 11.74 -0.03
C VAL A 148 30.90 13.06 0.68
N ASP A 149 30.14 14.09 0.30
CA ASP A 149 30.14 15.42 0.95
C ASP A 149 28.85 15.62 1.75
N TYR A 150 28.90 15.34 3.02
CA TYR A 150 27.77 15.54 3.93
C TYR A 150 27.46 17.00 4.22
N PRO A 151 28.45 17.87 4.49
CA PRO A 151 28.18 19.30 4.75
C PRO A 151 27.48 20.00 3.59
N ARG A 152 27.92 19.75 2.33
CA ARG A 152 27.27 20.33 1.16
C ARG A 152 25.88 19.72 0.92
N GLY A 153 25.69 18.42 1.15
CA GLY A 153 24.37 17.79 1.10
C GLY A 153 23.38 18.44 2.09
N ALA A 154 23.81 18.63 3.33
CA ALA A 154 23.02 19.30 4.35
C ALA A 154 22.71 20.76 4.00
N LYS A 155 23.65 21.47 3.40
CA LYS A 155 23.45 22.86 2.90
C LYS A 155 22.38 22.93 1.80
N LEU A 156 22.32 21.93 0.91
CA LEU A 156 21.37 21.91 -0.21
C LEU A 156 19.95 21.54 0.23
N GLY A 157 19.79 20.64 1.17
CA GLY A 157 18.49 20.09 1.44
C GLY A 157 18.17 19.78 2.90
N GLY A 158 19.03 20.17 3.83
CA GLY A 158 18.85 19.88 5.26
C GLY A 158 19.45 18.54 5.68
N SER A 159 19.23 18.16 6.92
CA SER A 159 19.72 16.92 7.52
C SER A 159 19.22 15.67 6.76
N GLY A 160 20.03 14.60 6.71
CA GLY A 160 19.71 13.35 6.05
C GLY A 160 19.87 13.40 4.52
N LYS A 161 20.71 14.34 4.03
CA LYS A 161 21.09 14.47 2.63
C LYS A 161 22.61 14.56 2.48
N TRP A 162 23.08 14.06 1.37
CA TRP A 162 24.50 14.05 1.03
C TRP A 162 24.70 14.24 -0.47
N VAL A 163 25.93 14.51 -0.87
CA VAL A 163 26.35 14.56 -2.27
C VAL A 163 27.39 13.48 -2.48
N TYR A 164 27.16 12.56 -3.39
CA TYR A 164 28.21 11.68 -3.88
C TYR A 164 29.19 12.48 -4.75
N THR A 165 30.48 12.29 -4.56
CA THR A 165 31.52 13.01 -5.28
C THR A 165 32.49 12.06 -5.98
N GLY A 166 33.02 12.46 -7.14
CA GLY A 166 34.05 11.74 -7.85
C GLY A 166 33.81 10.23 -7.97
N ASP A 167 34.67 9.44 -7.39
CA ASP A 167 34.58 7.97 -7.42
C ASP A 167 33.44 7.44 -6.61
N GLY A 168 32.92 8.17 -5.59
CA GLY A 168 31.70 7.81 -4.88
C GLY A 168 30.48 7.80 -5.79
N ALA A 169 30.32 8.81 -6.64
CA ALA A 169 29.23 8.85 -7.63
C ALA A 169 29.39 7.76 -8.70
N ARG A 170 30.63 7.47 -9.12
CA ARG A 170 30.91 6.38 -10.06
C ARG A 170 30.61 5.00 -9.47
N LEU A 171 30.93 4.78 -8.19
CA LEU A 171 30.65 3.54 -7.47
C LEU A 171 29.13 3.31 -7.32
N GLU A 172 28.39 4.35 -6.97
CA GLU A 172 26.92 4.31 -6.92
C GLU A 172 26.33 3.89 -8.27
N TRP A 173 26.74 4.52 -9.37
CA TRP A 173 26.30 4.14 -10.71
C TRP A 173 26.74 2.74 -11.14
N ALA A 174 27.96 2.33 -10.78
CA ALA A 174 28.44 0.99 -11.08
C ALA A 174 27.55 -0.08 -10.40
N LEU A 175 27.17 0.16 -9.16
CA LEU A 175 26.28 -0.74 -8.42
C LEU A 175 24.87 -0.79 -9.03
N ILE A 176 24.30 0.37 -9.38
CA ILE A 176 23.00 0.45 -10.06
C ILE A 176 23.03 -0.33 -11.39
N ASN A 177 24.06 -0.12 -12.22
CA ASN A 177 24.20 -0.84 -13.48
C ASN A 177 24.39 -2.35 -13.27
N TYR A 178 25.13 -2.76 -12.24
CA TYR A 178 25.29 -4.16 -11.90
C TYR A 178 23.93 -4.82 -11.57
N PHE A 179 23.07 -4.16 -10.80
CA PHE A 179 21.73 -4.67 -10.50
C PHE A 179 20.86 -4.73 -11.76
N ILE A 180 20.87 -3.67 -12.59
CA ILE A 180 20.14 -3.63 -13.86
C ILE A 180 20.57 -4.80 -14.76
N ASP A 181 21.87 -4.99 -14.99
CA ASP A 181 22.40 -6.05 -15.83
C ASP A 181 22.07 -7.44 -15.28
N THR A 182 22.10 -7.60 -13.97
CA THR A 182 21.76 -8.88 -13.31
C THR A 182 20.29 -9.23 -13.55
N HIS A 183 19.36 -8.30 -13.32
CA HIS A 183 17.94 -8.57 -13.51
C HIS A 183 17.57 -8.76 -14.99
N LEU A 184 18.22 -8.06 -15.90
CA LEU A 184 18.05 -8.31 -17.34
C LEU A 184 18.48 -9.74 -17.71
N LYS A 185 19.62 -10.22 -17.19
CA LYS A 185 20.08 -11.61 -17.39
C LYS A 185 19.11 -12.65 -16.82
N ASP A 186 18.46 -12.33 -15.72
CA ASP A 186 17.45 -13.19 -15.08
C ASP A 186 16.07 -13.13 -15.76
N GLY A 187 15.97 -12.42 -16.89
CA GLY A 187 14.76 -12.36 -17.71
C GLY A 187 13.67 -11.42 -17.17
N TRP A 188 14.03 -10.46 -16.31
CA TRP A 188 13.11 -9.43 -15.85
C TRP A 188 13.00 -8.30 -16.88
N GLN A 189 11.80 -7.73 -17.00
CA GLN A 189 11.56 -6.58 -17.87
C GLN A 189 11.91 -5.27 -17.17
N PHE A 190 12.84 -4.49 -17.74
CA PHE A 190 13.20 -3.18 -17.23
C PHE A 190 12.16 -2.14 -17.56
N MET A 191 11.67 -1.43 -16.53
CA MET A 191 10.65 -0.40 -16.64
C MET A 191 11.19 0.95 -16.19
N LEU A 192 10.81 2.01 -16.89
CA LEU A 192 11.00 3.40 -16.46
C LEU A 192 9.62 3.96 -16.13
N VAL A 193 9.39 4.22 -14.86
CA VAL A 193 8.08 4.62 -14.33
C VAL A 193 8.04 6.10 -13.96
N PRO A 194 6.85 6.76 -13.93
CA PRO A 194 6.70 8.11 -13.43
C PRO A 194 7.11 8.20 -11.96
N HIS A 195 7.74 9.32 -11.56
CA HIS A 195 8.12 9.56 -10.17
C HIS A 195 7.03 10.30 -9.38
N ILE A 196 6.09 10.95 -10.05
CA ILE A 196 4.93 11.60 -9.42
C ILE A 196 3.74 10.68 -9.65
N LEU A 197 3.15 10.19 -8.58
CA LEU A 197 2.06 9.22 -8.59
C LEU A 197 0.82 9.82 -7.93
N ASN A 198 -0.36 9.35 -8.31
CA ASN A 198 -1.60 9.74 -7.65
C ASN A 198 -1.77 9.00 -6.29
N TYR A 199 -2.65 9.52 -5.44
CA TYR A 199 -2.99 8.94 -4.14
C TYR A 199 -3.37 7.46 -4.24
N GLU A 200 -4.15 7.11 -5.25
CA GLU A 200 -4.66 5.76 -5.45
C GLU A 200 -3.55 4.73 -5.68
N ALA A 201 -2.43 5.13 -6.31
CA ALA A 201 -1.28 4.25 -6.46
C ALA A 201 -0.67 3.86 -5.11
N GLY A 202 -0.57 4.81 -4.16
CA GLY A 202 -0.13 4.54 -2.79
C GLY A 202 -1.10 3.65 -2.02
N TYR A 203 -2.40 3.88 -2.18
CA TYR A 203 -3.46 3.09 -1.56
C TYR A 203 -3.47 1.65 -2.06
N CYS A 204 -3.45 1.45 -3.38
CA CYS A 204 -3.46 0.11 -3.98
C CYS A 204 -2.16 -0.67 -3.74
N ALA A 205 -1.03 0.02 -3.57
CA ALA A 205 0.22 -0.60 -3.13
C ALA A 205 0.25 -0.95 -1.62
N GLY A 206 -0.83 -0.66 -0.87
CA GLY A 206 -0.93 -0.96 0.56
C GLY A 206 -0.09 -0.03 1.46
N GLN A 207 0.39 1.09 0.93
CA GLN A 207 1.15 2.06 1.70
C GLN A 207 0.26 3.05 2.45
N PHE A 208 -0.90 3.40 1.87
CA PHE A 208 -1.88 4.27 2.49
C PHE A 208 -3.05 3.49 3.09
N PRO A 209 -3.64 4.01 4.17
CA PRO A 209 -3.39 5.30 4.83
C PRO A 209 -2.17 5.31 5.77
N LYS A 210 -1.55 4.18 6.08
CA LYS A 210 -0.58 4.01 7.17
C LYS A 210 0.68 4.89 7.04
N PHE A 211 1.18 5.11 5.82
CA PHE A 211 2.44 5.82 5.57
C PHE A 211 2.25 7.18 4.91
N GLU A 212 1.07 7.80 5.02
CA GLU A 212 0.79 9.12 4.46
C GLU A 212 1.74 10.21 5.00
N ASP A 213 2.14 10.12 6.26
CA ASP A 213 3.08 11.06 6.89
C ASP A 213 4.55 10.81 6.48
N SER A 214 4.82 9.70 5.79
CA SER A 214 6.18 9.31 5.39
C SER A 214 6.52 9.67 3.95
N VAL A 215 5.56 10.15 3.16
CA VAL A 215 5.75 10.53 1.76
C VAL A 215 5.88 12.04 1.58
N PHE A 216 6.54 12.46 0.49
CA PHE A 216 6.52 13.85 0.05
C PHE A 216 5.32 14.08 -0.86
N TRP A 217 4.45 14.98 -0.44
CA TRP A 217 3.29 15.41 -1.23
C TRP A 217 3.69 16.46 -2.26
N VAL A 218 3.11 16.40 -3.45
CA VAL A 218 3.33 17.34 -4.55
C VAL A 218 2.11 18.22 -4.72
N GLY A 219 2.24 19.47 -4.30
CA GLY A 219 1.18 20.46 -4.43
C GLY A 219 -0.08 20.14 -3.62
N GLU A 220 -1.05 21.00 -3.80
CA GLU A 220 -2.41 20.86 -3.29
C GLU A 220 -3.35 21.34 -4.39
N ARG A 221 -4.33 20.52 -4.75
CA ARG A 221 -5.34 20.84 -5.73
C ARG A 221 -6.71 20.77 -5.09
N GLU A 222 -7.50 21.85 -5.18
CA GLU A 222 -8.86 21.91 -4.63
C GLU A 222 -8.94 21.51 -3.14
N GLY A 223 -7.91 21.88 -2.34
CA GLY A 223 -7.84 21.54 -0.93
C GLY A 223 -7.48 20.08 -0.65
N ARG A 224 -7.02 19.32 -1.65
CA ARG A 224 -6.60 17.91 -1.51
C ARG A 224 -5.15 17.72 -1.93
N ARG A 225 -4.45 16.91 -1.15
CA ARG A 225 -3.15 16.35 -1.54
C ARG A 225 -3.43 15.05 -2.28
N ASP A 226 -3.28 15.06 -3.60
CA ASP A 226 -3.64 13.94 -4.47
C ASP A 226 -2.45 13.32 -5.19
N GLN A 227 -1.26 13.93 -5.10
CA GLN A 227 -0.04 13.43 -5.73
C GLN A 227 1.12 13.33 -4.73
N ILE A 228 1.94 12.32 -4.92
CA ILE A 228 3.14 12.05 -4.12
C ILE A 228 4.36 11.86 -5.00
N ILE A 229 5.55 12.15 -4.46
CA ILE A 229 6.79 11.66 -5.04
C ILE A 229 6.98 10.22 -4.55
N LEU A 230 7.27 9.30 -5.47
CA LEU A 230 7.34 7.87 -5.16
C LEU A 230 8.34 7.55 -4.04
N PRO A 231 7.93 6.80 -3.02
CA PRO A 231 8.83 6.35 -1.96
C PRO A 231 9.58 5.06 -2.33
N THR A 232 9.14 4.39 -3.40
CA THR A 232 9.68 3.13 -3.95
C THR A 232 9.06 2.90 -5.33
N ALA A 233 9.80 2.32 -6.26
CA ALA A 233 9.28 1.95 -7.57
C ALA A 233 8.17 0.89 -7.48
N GLU A 234 8.12 0.09 -6.41
CA GLU A 234 7.03 -0.84 -6.11
C GLU A 234 5.66 -0.16 -6.25
N THR A 235 5.51 1.06 -5.69
CA THR A 235 4.25 1.81 -5.75
C THR A 235 3.75 2.02 -7.19
N ALA A 236 4.65 2.19 -8.15
CA ALA A 236 4.30 2.30 -9.56
C ALA A 236 4.10 0.92 -10.21
N LEU A 237 5.04 0.00 -9.99
CA LEU A 237 5.07 -1.30 -10.66
C LEU A 237 3.86 -2.17 -10.36
N VAL A 238 3.43 -2.28 -9.09
CA VAL A 238 2.24 -3.08 -8.71
C VAL A 238 0.93 -2.51 -9.26
N ASN A 239 0.93 -1.25 -9.70
CA ASN A 239 -0.24 -0.59 -10.26
C ASN A 239 -0.31 -0.64 -11.79
N LEU A 240 0.69 -1.21 -12.48
CA LEU A 240 0.72 -1.24 -13.94
C LEU A 240 -0.52 -1.94 -14.52
N HIS A 241 -0.99 -3.01 -13.87
CA HIS A 241 -2.15 -3.79 -14.31
C HIS A 241 -3.39 -3.57 -13.42
N ARG A 242 -3.43 -2.47 -12.68
CA ARG A 242 -4.59 -2.16 -11.84
C ARG A 242 -5.85 -1.99 -12.69
N GLY A 243 -6.91 -2.74 -12.36
CA GLY A 243 -8.18 -2.72 -13.08
C GLY A 243 -8.19 -3.54 -14.37
N GLU A 244 -7.11 -4.26 -14.68
CA GLU A 244 -7.02 -5.19 -15.80
C GLU A 244 -7.33 -6.63 -15.35
N ILE A 245 -7.89 -7.42 -16.26
CA ILE A 245 -8.03 -8.87 -16.13
C ILE A 245 -7.02 -9.50 -17.09
N LEU A 246 -6.01 -10.13 -16.51
CA LEU A 246 -4.95 -10.78 -17.29
C LEU A 246 -5.34 -12.23 -17.61
N SER A 247 -4.90 -12.72 -18.77
CA SER A 247 -5.00 -14.13 -19.10
C SER A 247 -3.89 -14.95 -18.44
N GLU A 248 -4.12 -16.23 -18.19
CA GLU A 248 -3.17 -17.11 -17.50
C GLU A 248 -1.84 -17.25 -18.24
N ASP A 249 -1.87 -17.23 -19.56
CA ASP A 249 -0.69 -17.32 -20.43
C ASP A 249 0.20 -16.06 -20.42
N GLU A 250 -0.30 -14.92 -19.87
CA GLU A 250 0.49 -13.72 -19.65
C GLU A 250 1.30 -13.75 -18.35
N LEU A 251 1.10 -14.76 -17.50
CA LEU A 251 1.73 -14.89 -16.19
C LEU A 251 2.84 -15.96 -16.19
N PRO A 252 3.89 -15.79 -15.38
CA PRO A 252 4.16 -14.65 -14.48
C PRO A 252 4.70 -13.44 -15.23
N LYS A 253 4.31 -12.24 -14.81
CA LYS A 253 4.94 -10.98 -15.22
C LYS A 253 6.02 -10.61 -14.20
N LYS A 254 7.21 -10.25 -14.67
CA LYS A 254 8.36 -9.90 -13.84
C LYS A 254 8.90 -8.56 -14.28
N TYR A 255 8.77 -7.56 -13.43
CA TYR A 255 9.19 -6.20 -13.70
C TYR A 255 10.25 -5.72 -12.70
N PHE A 256 11.17 -4.88 -13.16
CA PHE A 256 12.01 -4.14 -12.26
C PHE A 256 12.20 -2.71 -12.76
N ALA A 257 12.49 -1.78 -11.85
CA ALA A 257 12.77 -0.41 -12.18
C ALA A 257 13.90 0.15 -11.31
N TYR A 258 14.74 1.00 -11.88
CA TYR A 258 15.59 1.91 -11.15
C TYR A 258 14.85 3.22 -10.94
N THR A 259 14.77 3.68 -9.69
CA THR A 259 14.31 5.04 -9.37
C THR A 259 15.08 5.63 -8.21
N PRO A 260 15.29 6.97 -8.19
CA PRO A 260 15.46 7.66 -6.92
C PRO A 260 14.14 7.50 -6.11
N CYS A 261 14.27 7.28 -4.81
CA CYS A 261 13.16 7.11 -3.87
C CYS A 261 13.20 8.19 -2.83
N TYR A 262 12.01 8.64 -2.37
CA TYR A 262 11.89 9.80 -1.50
C TYR A 262 11.01 9.48 -0.29
N ARG A 263 11.57 9.64 0.93
CA ARG A 263 10.86 9.40 2.19
C ARG A 263 11.15 10.51 3.18
N GLN A 264 10.11 11.00 3.87
CA GLN A 264 10.30 12.03 4.89
C GLN A 264 11.11 11.54 6.09
N GLU A 265 11.07 10.24 6.36
CA GLU A 265 11.70 9.61 7.53
C GLU A 265 11.23 10.28 8.85
N ALA A 266 9.97 10.72 8.87
CA ALA A 266 9.36 11.33 10.04
C ALA A 266 9.27 10.32 11.20
N GLY A 267 9.71 10.72 12.39
CA GLY A 267 9.65 9.86 13.58
C GLY A 267 10.64 8.69 13.62
N SER A 268 11.57 8.61 12.66
CA SER A 268 12.59 7.57 12.69
C SER A 268 13.70 7.86 13.72
N TYR A 269 14.37 6.81 14.18
CA TYR A 269 15.47 6.82 15.15
C TYR A 269 16.75 7.50 14.62
N ARG A 270 16.61 8.60 13.88
CA ARG A 270 17.72 9.33 13.23
C ARG A 270 18.86 9.74 14.17
N SER A 271 18.60 9.83 15.46
CA SER A 271 19.63 10.17 16.46
C SER A 271 20.71 9.12 16.58
N GLU A 272 20.42 7.88 16.21
CA GLU A 272 21.33 6.74 16.30
C GLU A 272 21.98 6.38 14.94
N GLU A 273 21.44 6.86 13.81
CA GLU A 273 21.91 6.55 12.47
C GLU A 273 22.73 7.71 11.89
N ARG A 274 24.02 7.44 11.59
CA ARG A 274 24.96 8.40 10.99
C ARG A 274 25.11 8.14 9.49
N GLY A 275 25.51 9.20 8.77
CA GLY A 275 25.95 9.11 7.38
C GLY A 275 24.82 8.77 6.41
N MET A 276 25.08 7.81 5.50
CA MET A 276 24.20 7.47 4.39
C MET A 276 23.32 6.23 4.62
N ILE A 277 23.25 5.69 5.83
CA ILE A 277 22.47 4.49 6.13
C ILE A 277 20.97 4.75 5.91
N ARG A 278 20.50 5.96 6.28
CA ARG A 278 19.12 6.37 6.10
C ARG A 278 19.03 7.85 5.67
N GLY A 279 18.50 8.10 4.51
CA GLY A 279 18.32 9.45 3.95
C GLY A 279 16.95 9.68 3.38
N ASN A 280 16.60 10.97 3.17
CA ASN A 280 15.33 11.35 2.56
C ASN A 280 15.25 11.02 1.07
N GLN A 281 16.39 10.87 0.41
CA GLN A 281 16.53 10.45 -0.97
C GLN A 281 17.61 9.37 -1.07
N PHE A 282 17.33 8.31 -1.80
CA PHE A 282 18.28 7.23 -2.08
C PHE A 282 17.90 6.57 -3.41
N ASN A 283 18.85 5.91 -4.03
CA ASN A 283 18.64 5.16 -5.26
C ASN A 283 18.21 3.72 -4.93
N LYS A 284 17.31 3.17 -5.73
CA LYS A 284 16.83 1.79 -5.55
C LYS A 284 16.55 1.11 -6.89
N VAL A 285 16.97 -0.14 -7.01
CA VAL A 285 16.49 -1.05 -8.05
C VAL A 285 15.50 -2.00 -7.39
N GLU A 286 14.25 -1.93 -7.82
CA GLU A 286 13.11 -2.65 -7.24
C GLU A 286 12.59 -3.70 -8.19
N MET A 287 12.23 -4.88 -7.68
CA MET A 287 11.65 -5.99 -8.44
C MET A 287 10.22 -6.27 -7.96
N VAL A 288 9.32 -6.54 -8.88
CA VAL A 288 7.92 -6.91 -8.64
C VAL A 288 7.50 -8.02 -9.60
#